data_41b10585fb83a84b1f0568767f9baf19
#
_entry.id   41b10585fb83a84b1f0568767f9baf19
#
_cell.length_a   1.000
_cell.length_b   1.000
_cell.length_c   1.000
_cell.angle_alpha   90.00
_cell.angle_beta   90.00
_cell.angle_gamma   90.00
#
_symmetry.space_group_name_H-M   'P 1'
#
loop_
_entity.id
_entity.type
_entity.pdbx_description
1 polymer ?
#
loop_
_entity_poly.entity_id
_entity_poly.type
_entity_poly.pdbx_seq_one_letter_code
_entity_poly.pdbx_strand_id
1 'polypeptide(L)'
;MTTKEKPLPKPQTLSEALAIFQSKVKSADRTGTAKETRKDKKTNQYVTTERKYSTLEDVIKAIQPAAELGISHTQTFDYITLGPDQLLTVLTTTLYFKDEKLESKLPLKELKGFNVMHDLGISITYTRRYALGAAYGIGSEEDDDATSLNQPPATEPGSSRTPTKPNQKL
;
A
#
# COMPACT_ATOMS: atom_id res chain seq x y z
N MET A 1 25.59 -28.70 -22.11
CA MET A 1 26.16 -28.92 -20.74
C MET A 1 25.26 -28.21 -19.76
N THR A 2 24.42 -28.93 -19.07
CA THR A 2 23.47 -28.38 -18.06
C THR A 2 24.24 -28.21 -16.76
N THR A 3 24.65 -27.00 -16.43
CA THR A 3 25.27 -26.69 -15.15
C THR A 3 24.23 -26.97 -14.06
N LYS A 4 24.38 -28.07 -13.31
CA LYS A 4 23.59 -28.34 -12.12
C LYS A 4 23.92 -27.24 -11.10
N GLU A 5 23.02 -26.29 -10.89
CA GLU A 5 23.16 -25.34 -9.81
C GLU A 5 23.28 -26.08 -8.48
N LYS A 6 24.36 -25.77 -7.76
CA LYS A 6 24.59 -26.30 -6.42
C LYS A 6 23.44 -25.83 -5.53
N PRO A 7 22.75 -26.74 -4.80
CA PRO A 7 21.66 -26.35 -3.94
C PRO A 7 22.18 -25.32 -2.92
N LEU A 8 21.47 -24.19 -2.80
CA LEU A 8 21.77 -23.17 -1.81
C LEU A 8 21.71 -23.76 -0.40
N PRO A 9 22.63 -23.39 0.51
CA PRO A 9 22.58 -23.84 1.88
C PRO A 9 21.23 -23.45 2.50
N LYS A 10 20.69 -24.32 3.36
CA LYS A 10 19.46 -24.01 4.11
C LYS A 10 19.71 -22.81 5.03
N PRO A 11 18.84 -21.79 5.03
CA PRO A 11 19.03 -20.60 5.88
C PRO A 11 18.98 -20.99 7.37
N GLN A 12 19.81 -20.35 8.18
CA GLN A 12 19.83 -20.55 9.62
C GLN A 12 19.16 -19.40 10.37
N THR A 13 19.16 -18.19 9.79
CA THR A 13 18.59 -16.98 10.35
C THR A 13 17.51 -16.40 9.43
N LEU A 14 16.64 -15.53 9.98
CA LEU A 14 15.66 -14.78 9.20
C LEU A 14 16.33 -13.91 8.14
N SER A 15 17.46 -13.30 8.48
CA SER A 15 18.24 -12.47 7.56
C SER A 15 18.75 -13.26 6.36
N GLU A 16 19.30 -14.46 6.57
CA GLU A 16 19.73 -15.35 5.48
C GLU A 16 18.55 -15.81 4.61
N ALA A 17 17.43 -16.16 5.24
CA ALA A 17 16.22 -16.57 4.54
C ALA A 17 15.68 -15.44 3.66
N LEU A 18 15.63 -14.21 4.17
CA LEU A 18 15.23 -13.03 3.41
C LEU A 18 16.19 -12.72 2.27
N ALA A 19 17.51 -12.82 2.50
CA ALA A 19 18.50 -12.60 1.45
C ALA A 19 18.34 -13.61 0.29
N ILE A 20 18.12 -14.89 0.61
CA ILE A 20 17.86 -15.93 -0.40
C ILE A 20 16.57 -15.63 -1.14
N PHE A 21 15.50 -15.26 -0.43
CA PHE A 21 14.22 -14.89 -1.03
C PHE A 21 14.38 -13.71 -1.97
N GLN A 22 14.95 -12.61 -1.49
CA GLN A 22 15.15 -11.37 -2.28
C GLN A 22 16.03 -11.56 -3.49
N SER A 23 16.99 -12.48 -3.45
CA SER A 23 17.82 -12.81 -4.62
C SER A 23 17.07 -13.51 -5.75
N LYS A 24 15.89 -14.09 -5.46
CA LYS A 24 15.11 -14.90 -6.41
C LYS A 24 13.78 -14.27 -6.77
N VAL A 25 13.22 -13.48 -5.88
CA VAL A 25 11.91 -12.87 -6.10
C VAL A 25 11.97 -11.84 -7.22
N LYS A 26 10.98 -11.90 -8.09
CA LYS A 26 10.70 -10.81 -9.02
C LYS A 26 9.79 -9.81 -8.32
N SER A 27 9.72 -8.57 -8.85
CA SER A 27 8.70 -7.62 -8.42
C SER A 27 7.32 -8.25 -8.56
N ALA A 28 6.37 -7.85 -7.70
CA ALA A 28 5.00 -8.32 -7.81
C ALA A 28 4.39 -7.92 -9.18
N ASP A 29 3.53 -8.78 -9.73
CA ASP A 29 2.80 -8.48 -10.94
C ASP A 29 1.95 -7.21 -10.75
N ARG A 30 1.56 -6.55 -11.85
CA ARG A 30 0.76 -5.32 -11.83
C ARG A 30 -0.56 -5.55 -12.56
N THR A 31 -1.45 -6.31 -11.92
CA THR A 31 -2.76 -6.64 -12.51
C THR A 31 -3.81 -5.56 -12.27
N GLY A 32 -3.63 -4.74 -11.23
CA GLY A 32 -4.52 -3.63 -10.92
C GLY A 32 -4.40 -2.46 -11.92
N THR A 33 -5.49 -1.75 -12.12
CA THR A 33 -5.55 -0.56 -12.96
C THR A 33 -6.24 0.56 -12.21
N ALA A 34 -5.59 1.69 -12.07
CA ALA A 34 -6.16 2.93 -11.54
C ALA A 34 -6.29 3.95 -12.65
N LYS A 35 -7.46 4.62 -12.71
CA LYS A 35 -7.71 5.73 -13.65
C LYS A 35 -7.72 7.02 -12.86
N GLU A 36 -6.91 7.97 -13.26
CA GLU A 36 -6.84 9.29 -12.66
C GLU A 36 -7.19 10.34 -13.72
N THR A 37 -8.23 11.12 -13.45
CA THR A 37 -8.64 12.22 -14.33
C THR A 37 -8.17 13.53 -13.71
N ARG A 38 -7.30 14.22 -14.41
CA ARG A 38 -6.78 15.54 -14.01
C ARG A 38 -7.14 16.59 -15.04
N LYS A 39 -7.37 17.81 -14.59
CA LYS A 39 -7.52 18.95 -15.47
C LYS A 39 -6.15 19.49 -15.83
N ASP A 40 -5.78 19.46 -17.10
CA ASP A 40 -4.54 20.04 -17.60
C ASP A 40 -4.61 21.57 -17.44
N LYS A 41 -3.66 22.15 -16.71
CA LYS A 41 -3.61 23.58 -16.42
C LYS A 41 -3.33 24.43 -17.65
N LYS A 42 -2.71 23.87 -18.70
CA LYS A 42 -2.35 24.60 -19.92
C LYS A 42 -3.49 24.60 -20.94
N THR A 43 -4.12 23.42 -21.12
CA THR A 43 -5.17 23.24 -22.12
C THR A 43 -6.58 23.40 -21.55
N ASN A 44 -6.72 23.45 -20.21
CA ASN A 44 -8.00 23.48 -19.48
C ASN A 44 -8.91 22.26 -19.78
N GLN A 45 -8.38 21.23 -20.39
CA GLN A 45 -9.05 19.97 -20.72
C GLN A 45 -8.84 18.92 -19.64
N TYR A 46 -9.77 17.97 -19.51
CA TYR A 46 -9.62 16.81 -18.64
C TYR A 46 -8.81 15.73 -19.37
N VAL A 47 -7.71 15.31 -18.76
CA VAL A 47 -6.87 14.22 -19.24
C VAL A 47 -7.01 13.06 -18.27
N THR A 48 -7.38 11.88 -18.77
CA THR A 48 -7.43 10.65 -17.98
C THR A 48 -6.16 9.85 -18.26
N THR A 49 -5.40 9.58 -17.22
CA THR A 49 -4.25 8.69 -17.24
C THR A 49 -4.59 7.37 -16.58
N GLU A 50 -4.08 6.28 -17.13
CA GLU A 50 -4.24 4.95 -16.58
C GLU A 50 -2.88 4.46 -16.05
N ARG A 51 -2.88 3.98 -14.80
CA ARG A 51 -1.70 3.44 -14.13
C ARG A 51 -1.92 2.00 -13.74
N LYS A 52 -0.91 1.17 -13.97
CA LYS A 52 -0.86 -0.20 -13.49
C LYS A 52 -0.23 -0.24 -12.11
N TYR A 53 -0.81 -1.02 -11.21
CA TYR A 53 -0.28 -1.24 -9.87
C TYR A 53 -0.45 -2.69 -9.44
N SER A 54 0.40 -3.14 -8.51
CA SER A 54 0.27 -4.48 -7.92
C SER A 54 -0.87 -4.49 -6.91
N THR A 55 -1.80 -5.42 -7.06
CA THR A 55 -2.86 -5.63 -6.07
C THR A 55 -2.31 -6.30 -4.81
N LEU A 56 -3.09 -6.35 -3.72
CA LEU A 56 -2.70 -7.13 -2.54
C LEU A 56 -2.50 -8.61 -2.88
N GLU A 57 -3.31 -9.14 -3.79
CA GLU A 57 -3.18 -10.53 -4.26
C GLU A 57 -1.89 -10.76 -5.03
N ASP A 58 -1.47 -9.82 -5.88
CA ASP A 58 -0.19 -9.90 -6.60
C ASP A 58 0.99 -9.94 -5.64
N VAL A 59 0.96 -9.09 -4.59
CA VAL A 59 2.01 -9.10 -3.55
C VAL A 59 1.99 -10.41 -2.77
N ILE A 60 0.81 -10.92 -2.38
CA ILE A 60 0.69 -12.21 -1.69
C ILE A 60 1.26 -13.34 -2.55
N LYS A 61 0.98 -13.37 -3.85
CA LYS A 61 1.56 -14.35 -4.78
C LYS A 61 3.09 -14.24 -4.85
N ALA A 62 3.60 -13.02 -4.94
CA ALA A 62 5.04 -12.78 -5.04
C ALA A 62 5.82 -13.24 -3.79
N ILE A 63 5.20 -13.21 -2.60
CA ILE A 63 5.84 -13.64 -1.35
C ILE A 63 5.66 -15.14 -1.05
N GLN A 64 4.81 -15.87 -1.77
CA GLN A 64 4.60 -17.31 -1.53
C GLN A 64 5.90 -18.13 -1.47
N PRO A 65 6.92 -17.91 -2.33
CA PRO A 65 8.17 -18.66 -2.27
C PRO A 65 8.95 -18.50 -0.95
N ALA A 66 8.68 -17.45 -0.17
CA ALA A 66 9.31 -17.26 1.14
C ALA A 66 8.92 -18.37 2.14
N ALA A 67 7.73 -18.97 2.00
CA ALA A 67 7.28 -20.08 2.82
C ALA A 67 8.14 -21.33 2.62
N GLU A 68 8.66 -21.57 1.42
CA GLU A 68 9.57 -22.68 1.12
C GLU A 68 10.91 -22.53 1.85
N LEU A 69 11.28 -21.30 2.21
CA LEU A 69 12.44 -20.98 3.00
C LEU A 69 12.16 -21.00 4.51
N GLY A 70 10.91 -21.23 4.92
CA GLY A 70 10.48 -21.26 6.32
C GLY A 70 10.07 -19.90 6.88
N ILE A 71 9.90 -18.88 6.05
CA ILE A 71 9.39 -17.57 6.48
C ILE A 71 7.86 -17.59 6.47
N SER A 72 7.26 -17.27 7.60
CA SER A 72 5.83 -16.99 7.71
C SER A 72 5.59 -15.54 8.14
N HIS A 73 4.35 -15.05 7.99
CA HIS A 73 4.02 -13.71 8.44
C HIS A 73 2.61 -13.60 9.01
N THR A 74 2.42 -12.58 9.85
CA THR A 74 1.10 -12.14 10.30
C THR A 74 0.94 -10.64 10.05
N GLN A 75 -0.30 -10.21 9.90
CA GLN A 75 -0.68 -8.80 9.87
C GLN A 75 -1.82 -8.57 10.85
N THR A 76 -1.57 -7.79 11.88
CA THR A 76 -2.53 -7.47 12.94
C THR A 76 -2.69 -5.97 13.10
N PHE A 77 -3.88 -5.54 13.51
CA PHE A 77 -4.13 -4.15 13.87
C PHE A 77 -3.92 -3.95 15.36
N ASP A 78 -3.35 -2.79 15.70
CA ASP A 78 -3.10 -2.37 17.06
C ASP A 78 -3.32 -0.85 17.19
N TYR A 79 -3.27 -0.33 18.40
CA TYR A 79 -3.42 1.09 18.70
C TYR A 79 -2.20 1.60 19.44
N ILE A 80 -1.69 2.74 18.98
CA ILE A 80 -0.62 3.48 19.67
C ILE A 80 -1.23 4.74 20.26
N THR A 81 -1.06 4.95 21.58
CA THR A 81 -1.45 6.18 22.25
C THR A 81 -0.41 7.24 21.99
N LEU A 82 -0.79 8.34 21.34
CA LEU A 82 0.07 9.50 21.09
C LEU A 82 -0.10 10.60 22.16
N GLY A 83 -1.19 10.55 22.93
CA GLY A 83 -1.52 11.52 23.96
C GLY A 83 -2.77 11.10 24.71
N PRO A 84 -3.26 11.87 25.70
CA PRO A 84 -4.38 11.49 26.55
C PRO A 84 -5.65 11.06 25.80
N ASP A 85 -5.92 11.72 24.66
CA ASP A 85 -7.13 11.48 23.85
C ASP A 85 -6.81 11.16 22.39
N GLN A 86 -5.57 10.76 22.10
CA GLN A 86 -5.13 10.52 20.72
C GLN A 86 -4.62 9.10 20.52
N LEU A 87 -5.42 8.29 19.80
CA LEU A 87 -5.08 6.94 19.39
C LEU A 87 -4.74 6.90 17.90
N LEU A 88 -3.67 6.21 17.57
CA LEU A 88 -3.27 5.95 16.19
C LEU A 88 -3.45 4.45 15.91
N THR A 89 -4.28 4.11 14.94
CA THR A 89 -4.37 2.73 14.46
C THR A 89 -3.15 2.40 13.62
N VAL A 90 -2.51 1.30 13.93
CA VAL A 90 -1.34 0.81 13.19
C VAL A 90 -1.56 -0.62 12.71
N LEU A 91 -1.03 -0.93 11.53
CA LEU A 91 -0.88 -2.30 11.04
C LEU A 91 0.51 -2.79 11.44
N THR A 92 0.58 -3.83 12.25
CA THR A 92 1.81 -4.52 12.58
C THR A 92 1.97 -5.72 11.64
N THR A 93 3.04 -5.72 10.86
CA THR A 93 3.46 -6.87 10.04
C THR A 93 4.63 -7.54 10.72
N THR A 94 4.48 -8.82 11.06
CA THR A 94 5.54 -9.61 11.72
C THR A 94 5.94 -10.76 10.81
N LEU A 95 7.23 -10.85 10.50
CA LEU A 95 7.83 -12.00 9.85
C LEU A 95 8.40 -12.94 10.93
N TYR A 96 8.24 -14.24 10.74
CA TYR A 96 8.74 -15.28 11.62
C TYR A 96 9.64 -16.24 10.86
N PHE A 97 10.72 -16.65 11.50
CA PHE A 97 11.58 -17.71 11.02
C PHE A 97 12.22 -18.42 12.23
N LYS A 98 11.88 -19.67 12.48
CA LYS A 98 12.27 -20.39 13.72
C LYS A 98 11.88 -19.55 14.95
N ASP A 99 12.86 -19.22 15.79
CA ASP A 99 12.67 -18.43 17.00
C ASP A 99 12.90 -16.91 16.77
N GLU A 100 13.19 -16.51 15.53
CA GLU A 100 13.43 -15.12 15.17
C GLU A 100 12.15 -14.46 14.65
N LYS A 101 12.01 -13.16 14.93
CA LYS A 101 10.94 -12.33 14.38
C LYS A 101 11.44 -10.95 13.99
N LEU A 102 10.83 -10.40 12.96
CA LEU A 102 11.01 -9.01 12.52
C LEU A 102 9.64 -8.34 12.46
N GLU A 103 9.46 -7.27 13.23
CA GLU A 103 8.22 -6.49 13.26
C GLU A 103 8.40 -5.15 12.56
N SER A 104 7.41 -4.77 11.78
CA SER A 104 7.28 -3.42 11.24
C SER A 104 5.87 -2.88 11.48
N LYS A 105 5.75 -1.58 11.72
CA LYS A 105 4.48 -0.92 12.00
C LYS A 105 4.23 0.19 10.98
N LEU A 106 3.05 0.16 10.36
CA LEU A 106 2.61 1.17 9.41
C LEU A 106 1.30 1.79 9.91
N PRO A 107 1.23 3.12 10.11
CA PRO A 107 0.00 3.77 10.55
C PRO A 107 -1.07 3.69 9.45
N LEU A 108 -2.32 3.46 9.86
CA LEU A 108 -3.47 3.65 8.99
C LEU A 108 -3.77 5.14 8.87
N LYS A 109 -4.05 5.57 7.63
CA LYS A 109 -4.50 6.94 7.41
C LYS A 109 -5.85 7.17 8.12
N GLU A 110 -5.95 8.27 8.84
CA GLU A 110 -7.22 8.71 9.42
C GLU A 110 -8.24 8.97 8.31
N LEU A 111 -9.44 8.41 8.47
CA LEU A 111 -10.50 8.51 7.46
C LEU A 111 -11.45 9.65 7.81
N LYS A 112 -11.65 10.54 6.84
CA LYS A 112 -12.59 11.67 6.94
C LYS A 112 -13.54 11.58 5.75
N GLY A 113 -14.82 11.27 5.98
CA GLY A 113 -15.78 11.21 4.88
C GLY A 113 -17.13 10.59 5.25
N PHE A 114 -18.05 10.57 4.28
CA PHE A 114 -19.41 10.08 4.46
C PHE A 114 -19.54 8.55 4.43
N ASN A 115 -18.54 7.85 3.87
CA ASN A 115 -18.59 6.39 3.72
C ASN A 115 -17.41 5.71 4.45
N VAL A 116 -17.32 5.95 5.76
CA VAL A 116 -16.20 5.54 6.61
C VAL A 116 -15.88 4.04 6.49
N MET A 117 -16.88 3.17 6.38
CA MET A 117 -16.64 1.72 6.29
C MET A 117 -16.02 1.30 4.95
N HIS A 118 -16.46 1.91 3.85
CA HIS A 118 -15.88 1.65 2.54
C HIS A 118 -14.43 2.15 2.48
N ASP A 119 -14.21 3.38 2.93
CA ASP A 119 -12.89 4.01 2.95
C ASP A 119 -11.94 3.25 3.87
N LEU A 120 -12.44 2.71 5.00
CA LEU A 120 -11.67 1.84 5.89
C LEU A 120 -11.21 0.56 5.16
N GLY A 121 -12.10 -0.11 4.43
CA GLY A 121 -11.75 -1.30 3.65
C GLY A 121 -10.65 -1.03 2.62
N ILE A 122 -10.74 0.11 1.91
CA ILE A 122 -9.71 0.55 0.96
C ILE A 122 -8.39 0.81 1.69
N SER A 123 -8.42 1.58 2.80
CA SER A 123 -7.24 1.92 3.59
C SER A 123 -6.54 0.67 4.13
N ILE A 124 -7.30 -0.29 4.65
CA ILE A 124 -6.78 -1.58 5.13
C ILE A 124 -6.06 -2.33 4.01
N THR A 125 -6.72 -2.49 2.86
CA THR A 125 -6.15 -3.22 1.71
C THR A 125 -4.87 -2.56 1.21
N TYR A 126 -4.88 -1.24 1.09
CA TYR A 126 -3.75 -0.43 0.70
C TYR A 126 -2.58 -0.58 1.68
N THR A 127 -2.85 -0.37 2.98
CA THR A 127 -1.81 -0.45 4.03
C THR A 127 -1.20 -1.86 4.11
N ARG A 128 -2.02 -2.91 4.01
CA ARG A 128 -1.54 -4.30 4.00
C ARG A 128 -0.59 -4.58 2.84
N ARG A 129 -0.93 -4.11 1.65
CA ARG A 129 -0.11 -4.27 0.45
C ARG A 129 1.28 -3.66 0.62
N TYR A 130 1.34 -2.39 1.03
CA TYR A 130 2.62 -1.69 1.24
C TYR A 130 3.43 -2.30 2.39
N ALA A 131 2.78 -2.64 3.49
CA ALA A 131 3.46 -3.25 4.63
C ALA A 131 4.09 -4.61 4.28
N LEU A 132 3.40 -5.46 3.48
CA LEU A 132 3.97 -6.71 2.99
C LEU A 132 5.13 -6.46 2.03
N GLY A 133 4.94 -5.58 1.04
CA GLY A 133 6.00 -5.24 0.10
C GLY A 133 7.26 -4.76 0.81
N ALA A 134 7.12 -3.84 1.77
CA ALA A 134 8.22 -3.33 2.56
C ALA A 134 8.90 -4.41 3.43
N ALA A 135 8.11 -5.26 4.12
CA ALA A 135 8.65 -6.30 5.00
C ALA A 135 9.45 -7.37 4.23
N TYR A 136 9.07 -7.68 3.01
CA TYR A 136 9.77 -8.65 2.16
C TYR A 136 10.76 -8.01 1.18
N GLY A 137 10.84 -6.67 1.10
CA GLY A 137 11.71 -5.96 0.17
C GLY A 137 11.28 -6.09 -1.29
N ILE A 138 9.97 -6.11 -1.56
CA ILE A 138 9.41 -6.22 -2.92
C ILE A 138 8.85 -4.88 -3.36
N GLY A 139 9.24 -4.42 -4.56
CA GLY A 139 8.62 -3.26 -5.21
C GLY A 139 7.18 -3.59 -5.65
N SER A 140 6.25 -2.72 -5.33
CA SER A 140 4.83 -2.85 -5.67
C SER A 140 4.33 -1.83 -6.70
N GLU A 141 5.11 -0.83 -7.02
CA GLU A 141 4.75 0.26 -7.92
C GLU A 141 5.87 0.60 -8.89
N GLU A 142 5.53 1.26 -9.98
CA GLU A 142 6.49 1.93 -10.83
C GLU A 142 7.02 3.14 -10.06
N ASP A 143 8.35 3.36 -10.08
CA ASP A 143 8.94 4.58 -9.53
C ASP A 143 8.33 5.77 -10.27
N ASP A 144 7.34 6.38 -9.62
CA ASP A 144 6.74 7.62 -10.08
C ASP A 144 7.65 8.72 -9.55
N ASP A 145 8.58 9.17 -10.40
CA ASP A 145 9.50 10.28 -10.12
C ASP A 145 8.75 11.40 -9.39
N ALA A 146 8.72 11.38 -8.07
CA ALA A 146 8.30 12.41 -7.09
C ALA A 146 7.31 13.52 -7.53
N THR A 147 6.86 13.51 -8.77
CA THR A 147 5.94 14.48 -9.35
C THR A 147 4.55 14.45 -8.72
N SER A 148 4.16 13.31 -8.15
CA SER A 148 2.89 13.17 -7.43
C SER A 148 2.92 13.72 -5.99
N LEU A 149 4.10 13.82 -5.36
CA LEU A 149 4.23 14.30 -3.97
C LEU A 149 4.07 15.82 -3.84
N ASN A 150 4.22 16.57 -4.92
CA ASN A 150 4.15 18.04 -4.92
C ASN A 150 2.80 18.62 -5.37
N GLN A 151 1.73 17.79 -5.42
CA GLN A 151 0.42 18.31 -5.79
C GLN A 151 -0.43 18.53 -4.54
N PRO A 152 -1.00 19.76 -4.37
CA PRO A 152 -1.97 20.01 -3.31
C PRO A 152 -3.18 19.10 -3.50
N PRO A 153 -3.84 18.64 -2.41
CA PRO A 153 -5.01 17.80 -2.49
C PRO A 153 -6.05 18.45 -3.41
N ALA A 154 -6.65 17.62 -4.29
CA ALA A 154 -7.71 18.07 -5.18
C ALA A 154 -8.84 18.68 -4.33
N THR A 155 -9.06 19.97 -4.44
CA THR A 155 -10.24 20.63 -3.92
C THR A 155 -11.44 20.08 -4.67
N GLU A 156 -12.36 19.45 -3.98
CA GLU A 156 -13.64 19.02 -4.54
C GLU A 156 -14.35 20.20 -5.20
N PRO A 157 -15.00 20.00 -6.36
CA PRO A 157 -15.79 21.05 -6.98
C PRO A 157 -16.94 21.39 -6.04
N GLY A 158 -16.88 22.59 -5.45
CA GLY A 158 -17.90 23.10 -4.54
C GLY A 158 -19.29 23.03 -5.19
N SER A 159 -20.21 22.36 -4.51
CA SER A 159 -21.63 22.43 -4.74
C SER A 159 -22.06 23.89 -4.74
N SER A 160 -22.34 24.45 -5.93
CA SER A 160 -22.91 25.79 -6.08
C SER A 160 -24.36 25.77 -5.57
N ARG A 161 -24.52 26.09 -4.29
CA ARG A 161 -25.86 26.47 -3.78
C ARG A 161 -26.16 27.85 -4.34
N THR A 162 -27.04 27.90 -5.30
CA THR A 162 -27.70 29.14 -5.76
C THR A 162 -28.45 29.78 -4.59
N PRO A 163 -28.20 31.08 -4.27
CA PRO A 163 -28.98 31.74 -3.22
C PRO A 163 -30.40 32.02 -3.76
N THR A 164 -31.38 31.42 -3.12
CA THR A 164 -32.81 31.72 -3.34
C THR A 164 -33.06 33.13 -2.81
N LYS A 165 -33.51 34.05 -3.69
CA LYS A 165 -33.97 35.39 -3.33
C LYS A 165 -35.18 35.28 -2.40
N PRO A 166 -35.27 36.11 -1.33
CA PRO A 166 -36.48 36.20 -0.54
C PRO A 166 -37.57 36.96 -1.33
N ASN A 167 -38.72 36.31 -1.42
CA ASN A 167 -39.93 36.91 -2.02
C ASN A 167 -40.50 37.97 -1.10
N GLN A 168 -40.39 39.27 -1.48
CA GLN A 168 -41.13 40.32 -0.85
C GLN A 168 -42.58 40.24 -1.37
N LYS A 169 -43.54 40.04 -0.48
CA LYS A 169 -44.95 40.33 -0.69
C LYS A 169 -45.30 41.60 0.10
N LEU A 170 -45.92 42.50 -0.64
CA LEU A 170 -46.66 43.68 -0.16
C LEU A 170 -47.82 43.28 0.77
#